data_6f5e4d4f3a034a6d79c553b1b55eeea0
#
_entry.id   6f5e4d4f3a034a6d79c553b1b55eeea0
#
_cell.length_a   1.000
_cell.length_b   1.000
_cell.length_c   1.000
_cell.angle_alpha   90.00
_cell.angle_beta   90.00
_cell.angle_gamma   90.00
#
_symmetry.space_group_name_H-M   'P 1'
#
loop_
_entity.id
_entity.type
_entity.pdbx_description
1 polymer ?
#
loop_
_entity_poly.entity_id
_entity_poly.type
_entity_poly.pdbx_seq_one_letter_code
_entity_poly.pdbx_strand_id
1 'polypeptide(L)'
;MKTKKKRIAQEIQSRILTIVIAIFMVVAVVVAVMVGNVSLSAQKNDLEMQSKAASYQLEIFFQEYMTIVEQMALDKDVRTLLTETKAGDKITESADYQTVFHEMEKIAAADSDNIQAVWLGDIDANVATQSDGFTSDSSFEITERTWYRAVETNSTILT
;
A
#
# COMPACT_ATOMS: atom_id res chain seq x y z
N MET A 1 -54.23 66.10 3.14
CA MET A 1 -53.83 65.17 4.22
C MET A 1 -53.60 63.77 3.85
N LYS A 2 -54.24 63.17 2.86
CA LYS A 2 -54.12 61.73 2.39
C LYS A 2 -52.73 61.38 1.81
N THR A 3 -52.06 62.30 1.10
CA THR A 3 -50.75 62.04 0.44
C THR A 3 -49.58 61.96 1.45
N LYS A 4 -49.61 62.69 2.55
CA LYS A 4 -48.57 62.65 3.58
C LYS A 4 -48.58 61.31 4.36
N LYS A 5 -49.75 60.78 4.67
CA LYS A 5 -49.90 59.44 5.32
C LYS A 5 -49.42 58.29 4.43
N LYS A 6 -49.65 58.34 3.12
CA LYS A 6 -49.17 57.32 2.18
C LYS A 6 -47.62 57.32 2.10
N ARG A 7 -46.99 58.46 2.11
CA ARG A 7 -45.51 58.55 2.08
C ARG A 7 -44.85 57.99 3.35
N ILE A 8 -45.42 58.30 4.52
CA ILE A 8 -44.93 57.79 5.78
C ILE A 8 -45.10 56.26 5.86
N ALA A 9 -46.21 55.71 5.42
CA ALA A 9 -46.42 54.27 5.38
C ALA A 9 -45.44 53.56 4.45
N GLN A 10 -45.16 54.09 3.27
CA GLN A 10 -44.15 53.55 2.36
C GLN A 10 -42.73 53.61 2.92
N GLU A 11 -42.38 54.67 3.60
CA GLU A 11 -41.05 54.82 4.22
C GLU A 11 -40.85 53.83 5.37
N ILE A 12 -41.85 53.60 6.22
CA ILE A 12 -41.81 52.59 7.27
C ILE A 12 -41.75 51.21 6.66
N GLN A 13 -42.54 50.94 5.64
CA GLN A 13 -42.54 49.62 4.96
C GLN A 13 -41.19 49.33 4.31
N SER A 14 -40.58 50.32 3.65
CA SER A 14 -39.24 50.17 3.06
C SER A 14 -38.16 49.91 4.12
N ARG A 15 -38.18 50.63 5.27
CA ARG A 15 -37.22 50.41 6.37
C ARG A 15 -37.37 49.02 6.98
N ILE A 16 -38.61 48.58 7.23
CA ILE A 16 -38.87 47.22 7.74
C ILE A 16 -38.35 46.16 6.76
N LEU A 17 -38.65 46.31 5.44
CA LEU A 17 -38.18 45.40 4.41
C LEU A 17 -36.64 45.34 4.37
N THR A 18 -35.96 46.48 4.46
CA THR A 18 -34.49 46.52 4.47
C THR A 18 -33.91 45.80 5.68
N ILE A 19 -34.50 45.99 6.88
CA ILE A 19 -34.06 45.30 8.10
C ILE A 19 -34.26 43.78 7.96
N VAL A 20 -35.41 43.33 7.43
CA VAL A 20 -35.71 41.92 7.23
C VAL A 20 -34.71 41.31 6.25
N ILE A 21 -34.42 41.98 5.14
CA ILE A 21 -33.44 41.51 4.14
C ILE A 21 -32.03 41.42 4.78
N ALA A 22 -31.64 42.43 5.58
CA ALA A 22 -30.35 42.41 6.27
C ALA A 22 -30.22 41.24 7.25
N ILE A 23 -31.28 40.94 8.00
CA ILE A 23 -31.30 39.79 8.90
C ILE A 23 -31.19 38.47 8.11
N PHE A 24 -31.93 38.31 7.01
CA PHE A 24 -31.85 37.12 6.15
C PHE A 24 -30.45 36.95 5.57
N MET A 25 -29.78 38.01 5.15
CA MET A 25 -28.42 37.93 4.63
C MET A 25 -27.43 37.44 5.70
N VAL A 26 -27.53 37.97 6.92
CA VAL A 26 -26.68 37.52 8.04
C VAL A 26 -26.89 36.06 8.35
N VAL A 27 -28.16 35.64 8.45
CA VAL A 27 -28.47 34.20 8.68
C VAL A 27 -27.95 33.31 7.54
N ALA A 28 -28.10 33.73 6.29
CA ALA A 28 -27.59 32.96 5.15
C ALA A 28 -26.06 32.81 5.20
N VAL A 29 -25.32 33.87 5.55
CA VAL A 29 -23.87 33.82 5.70
C VAL A 29 -23.46 32.86 6.84
N VAL A 30 -24.12 32.95 8.00
CA VAL A 30 -23.83 32.05 9.13
C VAL A 30 -24.08 30.61 8.77
N VAL A 31 -25.20 30.30 8.11
CA VAL A 31 -25.51 28.92 7.67
C VAL A 31 -24.49 28.44 6.64
N ALA A 32 -24.10 29.27 5.67
CA ALA A 32 -23.09 28.89 4.66
C ALA A 32 -21.74 28.58 5.30
N VAL A 33 -21.30 29.34 6.27
CA VAL A 33 -20.05 29.09 7.01
C VAL A 33 -20.14 27.82 7.85
N MET A 34 -21.26 27.57 8.53
CA MET A 34 -21.47 26.37 9.34
C MET A 34 -21.48 25.12 8.46
N VAL A 35 -22.22 25.11 7.36
CA VAL A 35 -22.30 23.99 6.43
C VAL A 35 -20.92 23.73 5.78
N GLY A 36 -20.21 24.79 5.39
CA GLY A 36 -18.87 24.66 4.83
C GLY A 36 -17.88 23.99 5.80
N ASN A 37 -17.87 24.42 7.06
CA ASN A 37 -16.98 23.84 8.07
C ASN A 37 -17.32 22.38 8.39
N VAL A 38 -18.60 22.06 8.53
CA VAL A 38 -19.06 20.66 8.79
C VAL A 38 -18.72 19.77 7.61
N SER A 39 -18.95 20.22 6.38
CA SER A 39 -18.64 19.47 5.17
C SER A 39 -17.15 19.20 5.01
N LEU A 40 -16.29 20.19 5.25
CA LEU A 40 -14.84 20.05 5.22
C LEU A 40 -14.32 19.06 6.27
N SER A 41 -14.85 19.14 7.49
CA SER A 41 -14.47 18.24 8.56
C SER A 41 -14.91 16.80 8.27
N ALA A 42 -16.10 16.61 7.74
CA ALA A 42 -16.61 15.30 7.34
C ALA A 42 -15.75 14.68 6.23
N GLN A 43 -15.42 15.46 5.18
CA GLN A 43 -14.55 15.00 4.08
C GLN A 43 -13.14 14.64 4.56
N LYS A 44 -12.56 15.44 5.47
CA LYS A 44 -11.25 15.15 6.04
C LYS A 44 -11.25 13.84 6.83
N ASN A 45 -12.26 13.61 7.67
CA ASN A 45 -12.39 12.37 8.43
C ASN A 45 -12.61 11.18 7.52
N ASP A 46 -13.39 11.32 6.45
CA ASP A 46 -13.64 10.25 5.48
C ASP A 46 -12.37 9.86 4.73
N LEU A 47 -11.60 10.85 4.26
CA LEU A 47 -10.30 10.61 3.63
C LEU A 47 -9.30 9.96 4.59
N GLU A 48 -9.29 10.36 5.87
CA GLU A 48 -8.42 9.74 6.87
C GLU A 48 -8.81 8.28 7.13
N MET A 49 -10.09 8.00 7.23
CA MET A 49 -10.58 6.61 7.39
C MET A 49 -10.25 5.76 6.16
N GLN A 50 -10.46 6.28 4.95
CA GLN A 50 -10.11 5.57 3.71
C GLN A 50 -8.60 5.31 3.61
N SER A 51 -7.78 6.29 3.96
CA SER A 51 -6.31 6.14 3.99
C SER A 51 -5.86 5.06 4.98
N LYS A 52 -6.45 5.06 6.19
CA LYS A 52 -6.17 4.02 7.19
C LYS A 52 -6.61 2.63 6.70
N ALA A 53 -7.79 2.53 6.11
CA ALA A 53 -8.29 1.26 5.57
C ALA A 53 -7.38 0.74 4.46
N ALA A 54 -6.93 1.60 3.54
CA ALA A 54 -5.98 1.23 2.50
C ALA A 54 -4.63 0.78 3.08
N SER A 55 -4.12 1.48 4.12
CA SER A 55 -2.88 1.09 4.80
C SER A 55 -2.99 -0.28 5.45
N TYR A 56 -4.11 -0.58 6.13
CA TYR A 56 -4.34 -1.90 6.72
C TYR A 56 -4.42 -3.00 5.66
N GLN A 57 -5.08 -2.74 4.53
CA GLN A 57 -5.14 -3.71 3.43
C GLN A 57 -3.75 -4.02 2.87
N LEU A 58 -2.91 -3.00 2.70
CA LEU A 58 -1.53 -3.18 2.27
C LEU A 58 -0.69 -3.94 3.30
N GLU A 59 -0.87 -3.65 4.59
CA GLU A 59 -0.18 -4.35 5.67
C GLU A 59 -0.52 -5.84 5.67
N ILE A 60 -1.82 -6.19 5.60
CA ILE A 60 -2.29 -7.59 5.51
C ILE A 60 -1.70 -8.27 4.27
N PHE A 61 -1.74 -7.59 3.12
CA PHE A 61 -1.20 -8.10 1.87
C PHE A 61 0.30 -8.44 2.02
N PHE A 62 1.11 -7.52 2.50
CA PHE A 62 2.53 -7.79 2.70
C PHE A 62 2.80 -8.85 3.76
N GLN A 63 2.00 -8.91 4.83
CA GLN A 63 2.15 -9.90 5.88
C GLN A 63 1.91 -11.33 5.37
N GLU A 64 0.98 -11.52 4.45
CA GLU A 64 0.73 -12.79 3.80
C GLU A 64 1.97 -13.30 3.06
N TYR A 65 2.58 -12.45 2.22
CA TYR A 65 3.79 -12.83 1.48
C TYR A 65 5.01 -13.01 2.38
N MET A 66 5.15 -12.19 3.42
CA MET A 66 6.20 -12.38 4.42
C MET A 66 6.10 -13.75 5.11
N THR A 67 4.89 -14.19 5.43
CA THR A 67 4.66 -15.52 6.02
C THR A 67 5.10 -16.64 5.07
N ILE A 68 4.84 -16.52 3.77
CA ILE A 68 5.32 -17.48 2.76
C ILE A 68 6.85 -17.52 2.73
N VAL A 69 7.51 -16.36 2.71
CA VAL A 69 8.98 -16.28 2.72
C VAL A 69 9.57 -16.90 3.99
N GLU A 70 8.97 -16.61 5.15
CA GLU A 70 9.39 -17.20 6.43
C GLU A 70 9.22 -18.73 6.44
N GLN A 71 8.12 -19.24 5.90
CA GLN A 71 7.90 -20.69 5.78
C GLN A 71 8.95 -21.34 4.87
N MET A 72 9.25 -20.73 3.73
CA MET A 72 10.32 -21.20 2.85
C MET A 72 11.68 -21.19 3.53
N ALA A 73 12.00 -20.16 4.29
CA ALA A 73 13.26 -20.04 5.02
C ALA A 73 13.41 -21.11 6.13
N LEU A 74 12.29 -21.62 6.65
CA LEU A 74 12.26 -22.68 7.66
C LEU A 74 12.16 -24.08 7.04
N ASP A 75 11.85 -24.17 5.75
CA ASP A 75 11.72 -25.45 5.07
C ASP A 75 13.04 -26.21 5.05
N LYS A 76 12.97 -27.51 5.36
CA LYS A 76 14.15 -28.35 5.48
C LYS A 76 14.85 -28.55 4.15
N ASP A 77 14.09 -28.75 3.07
CA ASP A 77 14.65 -29.07 1.76
C ASP A 77 15.30 -27.82 1.15
N VAL A 78 14.71 -26.63 1.37
CA VAL A 78 15.32 -25.35 1.03
C VAL A 78 16.64 -25.16 1.77
N ARG A 79 16.65 -25.39 3.09
CA ARG A 79 17.87 -25.22 3.90
C ARG A 79 18.94 -26.24 3.52
N THR A 80 18.59 -27.49 3.25
CA THR A 80 19.52 -28.51 2.80
C THR A 80 20.12 -28.12 1.45
N LEU A 81 19.29 -27.72 0.49
CA LEU A 81 19.74 -27.25 -0.82
C LEU A 81 20.78 -26.13 -0.71
N LEU A 82 20.49 -25.09 0.08
CA LEU A 82 21.40 -23.95 0.26
C LEU A 82 22.67 -24.31 1.04
N THR A 83 22.59 -25.23 2.00
CA THR A 83 23.76 -25.63 2.79
C THR A 83 24.70 -26.55 2.02
N GLU A 84 24.18 -27.39 1.13
CA GLU A 84 24.96 -28.35 0.37
C GLU A 84 25.53 -27.77 -0.93
N THR A 85 24.92 -26.73 -1.50
CA THR A 85 25.40 -26.04 -2.70
C THR A 85 26.65 -25.23 -2.39
N LYS A 86 27.73 -25.47 -3.13
CA LYS A 86 29.02 -24.77 -2.94
C LYS A 86 29.34 -23.89 -4.13
N ALA A 87 30.22 -22.93 -3.92
CA ALA A 87 30.70 -22.05 -4.98
C ALA A 87 31.22 -22.88 -6.20
N GLY A 88 30.62 -22.63 -7.34
CA GLY A 88 30.93 -23.33 -8.59
C GLY A 88 30.06 -24.57 -8.86
N ASP A 89 29.24 -25.01 -7.92
CA ASP A 89 28.29 -26.08 -8.15
C ASP A 89 27.11 -25.58 -8.98
N LYS A 90 26.51 -26.48 -9.74
CA LYS A 90 25.22 -26.20 -10.39
C LYS A 90 24.10 -26.62 -9.44
N ILE A 91 23.40 -25.66 -8.88
CA ILE A 91 22.27 -25.89 -7.96
C ILE A 91 21.24 -26.88 -8.52
N THR A 92 21.07 -26.93 -9.84
CA THR A 92 20.15 -27.85 -10.55
C THR A 92 20.56 -29.29 -10.48
N GLU A 93 21.82 -29.62 -10.14
CA GLU A 93 22.34 -30.99 -10.01
C GLU A 93 22.18 -31.54 -8.57
N SER A 94 21.75 -30.66 -7.61
CA SER A 94 21.45 -31.13 -6.25
C SER A 94 20.23 -32.03 -6.20
N ALA A 95 20.26 -33.01 -5.29
CA ALA A 95 19.16 -33.98 -5.15
C ALA A 95 17.84 -33.30 -4.71
N ASP A 96 17.93 -32.22 -3.88
CA ASP A 96 16.77 -31.52 -3.35
C ASP A 96 16.26 -30.41 -4.28
N TYR A 97 17.00 -30.08 -5.33
CA TYR A 97 16.63 -28.99 -6.25
C TYR A 97 15.23 -29.16 -6.84
N GLN A 98 14.90 -30.34 -7.35
CA GLN A 98 13.59 -30.57 -8.00
C GLN A 98 12.42 -30.43 -7.02
N THR A 99 12.61 -30.83 -5.76
CA THR A 99 11.60 -30.69 -4.71
C THR A 99 11.37 -29.21 -4.39
N VAL A 100 12.44 -28.48 -4.15
CA VAL A 100 12.38 -27.03 -3.85
C VAL A 100 11.84 -26.24 -5.04
N PHE A 101 12.31 -26.55 -6.25
CA PHE A 101 11.82 -25.89 -7.47
C PHE A 101 10.30 -26.08 -7.65
N HIS A 102 9.81 -27.30 -7.46
CA HIS A 102 8.38 -27.57 -7.57
C HIS A 102 7.54 -26.87 -6.49
N GLU A 103 8.08 -26.70 -5.29
CA GLU A 103 7.45 -25.88 -4.24
C GLU A 103 7.39 -24.38 -4.64
N MET A 104 8.47 -23.85 -5.20
CA MET A 104 8.50 -22.47 -5.71
C MET A 104 7.48 -22.26 -6.84
N GLU A 105 7.35 -23.24 -7.76
CA GLU A 105 6.32 -23.21 -8.81
C GLU A 105 4.91 -23.18 -8.24
N LYS A 106 4.62 -24.01 -7.22
CA LYS A 106 3.31 -24.04 -6.57
C LYS A 106 2.98 -22.72 -5.90
N ILE A 107 3.94 -22.11 -5.19
CA ILE A 107 3.78 -20.82 -4.56
C ILE A 107 3.48 -19.75 -5.61
N ALA A 108 4.24 -19.69 -6.69
CA ALA A 108 4.01 -18.75 -7.77
C ALA A 108 2.64 -18.94 -8.44
N ALA A 109 2.23 -20.21 -8.62
CA ALA A 109 0.93 -20.54 -9.22
C ALA A 109 -0.26 -20.30 -8.31
N ALA A 110 -0.07 -20.30 -6.98
CA ALA A 110 -1.15 -20.09 -6.01
C ALA A 110 -1.77 -18.69 -6.09
N ASP A 111 -0.97 -17.69 -6.46
CA ASP A 111 -1.42 -16.31 -6.65
C ASP A 111 -0.70 -15.66 -7.84
N SER A 112 -0.93 -16.21 -9.03
CA SER A 112 -0.28 -15.77 -10.27
C SER A 112 -0.61 -14.33 -10.70
N ASP A 113 -1.64 -13.73 -10.12
CA ASP A 113 -2.00 -12.34 -10.38
C ASP A 113 -1.07 -11.35 -9.64
N ASN A 114 -0.52 -11.77 -8.49
CA ASN A 114 0.29 -10.93 -7.63
C ASN A 114 1.75 -11.41 -7.49
N ILE A 115 2.00 -12.73 -7.62
CA ILE A 115 3.34 -13.31 -7.56
C ILE A 115 3.85 -13.54 -8.98
N GLN A 116 4.75 -12.71 -9.43
CA GLN A 116 5.38 -12.87 -10.73
C GLN A 116 6.38 -14.03 -10.73
N ALA A 117 7.16 -14.17 -9.68
CA ALA A 117 8.13 -15.23 -9.50
C ALA A 117 8.56 -15.38 -8.04
N VAL A 118 8.96 -16.58 -7.65
CA VAL A 118 9.61 -16.88 -6.38
C VAL A 118 11.10 -17.07 -6.63
N TRP A 119 11.92 -16.43 -5.82
CA TRP A 119 13.38 -16.44 -5.93
C TRP A 119 14.02 -17.12 -4.73
N LEU A 120 15.07 -17.88 -5.01
CA LEU A 120 15.97 -18.43 -4.00
C LEU A 120 17.40 -18.07 -4.38
N GLY A 121 18.20 -17.57 -3.44
CA GLY A 121 19.58 -17.22 -3.68
C GLY A 121 20.49 -17.67 -2.55
N ASP A 122 21.63 -18.26 -2.91
CA ASP A 122 22.71 -18.61 -2.01
C ASP A 122 23.87 -17.64 -2.23
N ILE A 123 24.19 -16.87 -1.20
CA ILE A 123 25.24 -15.85 -1.26
C ILE A 123 26.62 -16.49 -1.25
N ASP A 124 26.81 -17.55 -0.45
CA ASP A 124 28.10 -18.22 -0.31
C ASP A 124 28.47 -18.98 -1.59
N ALA A 125 27.49 -19.57 -2.24
CA ALA A 125 27.66 -20.22 -3.53
C ALA A 125 27.60 -19.24 -4.71
N ASN A 126 27.11 -18.02 -4.50
CA ASN A 126 26.81 -17.00 -5.52
C ASN A 126 25.88 -17.55 -6.63
N VAL A 127 24.81 -18.23 -6.22
CA VAL A 127 23.86 -18.90 -7.12
C VAL A 127 22.45 -18.41 -6.79
N ALA A 128 21.65 -18.14 -7.82
CA ALA A 128 20.23 -17.84 -7.69
C ALA A 128 19.40 -18.69 -8.65
N THR A 129 18.22 -19.09 -8.21
CA THR A 129 17.21 -19.79 -9.03
C THR A 129 15.84 -19.15 -8.86
N GLN A 130 14.96 -19.37 -9.82
CA GLN A 130 13.64 -18.78 -9.88
C GLN A 130 12.60 -19.81 -10.30
N SER A 131 11.37 -19.62 -9.86
CA SER A 131 10.24 -20.52 -10.13
C SER A 131 9.85 -20.67 -11.62
N ASP A 132 10.38 -19.84 -12.51
CA ASP A 132 10.23 -19.97 -13.97
C ASP A 132 11.30 -20.83 -14.64
N GLY A 133 12.22 -21.41 -13.85
CA GLY A 133 13.34 -22.22 -14.33
C GLY A 133 14.62 -21.43 -14.60
N PHE A 134 14.64 -20.12 -14.36
CA PHE A 134 15.88 -19.35 -14.42
C PHE A 134 16.86 -19.85 -13.36
N THR A 135 18.12 -19.99 -13.76
CA THR A 135 19.25 -20.25 -12.85
C THR A 135 20.40 -19.33 -13.26
N SER A 136 21.02 -18.71 -12.27
CA SER A 136 22.14 -17.80 -12.51
C SER A 136 23.35 -18.54 -13.07
N ASP A 137 24.09 -17.87 -13.91
CA ASP A 137 25.42 -18.32 -14.37
C ASP A 137 26.54 -17.72 -13.49
N SER A 138 27.78 -18.12 -13.77
CA SER A 138 28.96 -17.68 -13.01
C SER A 138 29.27 -16.17 -13.09
N SER A 139 28.60 -15.43 -13.99
CA SER A 139 28.74 -13.98 -14.12
C SER A 139 27.73 -13.20 -13.27
N PHE A 140 26.80 -13.91 -12.64
CA PHE A 140 25.75 -13.33 -11.83
C PHE A 140 26.28 -13.03 -10.42
N GLU A 141 26.41 -11.76 -10.09
CA GLU A 141 26.83 -11.34 -8.74
C GLU A 141 25.61 -10.95 -7.91
N ILE A 142 25.20 -11.82 -6.97
CA ILE A 142 24.03 -11.60 -6.09
C ILE A 142 24.19 -10.32 -5.29
N THR A 143 25.35 -10.11 -4.67
CA THR A 143 25.64 -8.98 -3.80
C THR A 143 25.64 -7.62 -4.51
N GLU A 144 25.76 -7.61 -5.82
CA GLU A 144 25.68 -6.40 -6.64
C GLU A 144 24.25 -6.01 -7.05
N ARG A 145 23.29 -6.88 -6.80
CA ARG A 145 21.89 -6.63 -7.19
C ARG A 145 21.24 -5.59 -6.29
N THR A 146 20.43 -4.72 -6.89
CA THR A 146 19.76 -3.64 -6.16
C THR A 146 18.83 -4.15 -5.07
N TRP A 147 18.15 -5.27 -5.31
CA TRP A 147 17.27 -5.89 -4.34
C TRP A 147 18.05 -6.48 -3.15
N TYR A 148 19.24 -7.08 -3.37
CA TYR A 148 20.09 -7.58 -2.31
C TYR A 148 20.57 -6.44 -1.39
N ARG A 149 21.08 -5.37 -1.97
CA ARG A 149 21.53 -4.19 -1.21
C ARG A 149 20.40 -3.54 -0.41
N ALA A 150 19.17 -3.56 -0.95
CA ALA A 150 18.01 -3.06 -0.24
C ALA A 150 17.65 -3.93 0.99
N VAL A 151 17.76 -5.26 0.89
CA VAL A 151 17.55 -6.20 2.00
C VAL A 151 18.67 -6.07 3.04
N GLU A 152 19.94 -6.02 2.61
CA GLU A 152 21.09 -5.86 3.49
C GLU A 152 21.02 -4.57 4.32
N THR A 153 20.61 -3.46 3.68
CA THR A 153 20.45 -2.16 4.35
C THR A 153 19.28 -2.16 5.34
N ASN A 154 18.25 -2.95 5.09
CA ASN A 154 17.06 -3.07 5.92
C ASN A 154 17.01 -4.40 6.71
N SER A 155 18.15 -4.90 7.14
CA SER A 155 18.36 -6.22 7.77
C SER A 155 17.49 -6.54 9.00
N THR A 156 16.51 -5.71 9.30
CA THR A 156 15.48 -5.94 10.33
C THR A 156 14.43 -6.97 9.88
N ILE A 157 14.48 -7.44 8.65
CA ILE A 157 13.44 -8.31 8.08
C ILE A 157 13.77 -9.81 8.21
N LEU A 158 15.05 -10.19 8.48
CA LEU A 158 15.49 -11.58 8.38
C LEU A 158 16.39 -12.06 9.54
N THR A 159 16.23 -11.55 10.73
CA THR A 159 16.90 -12.12 11.93
C THR A 159 15.91 -12.76 12.88
#